data_af3b3de83b7accc6313b882c608b4f50
#
_entry.id   af3b3de83b7accc6313b882c608b4f50
#
_cell.length_a   1.000
_cell.length_b   1.000
_cell.length_c   1.000
_cell.angle_alpha   90.00
_cell.angle_beta   90.00
_cell.angle_gamma   90.00
#
_symmetry.space_group_name_H-M   'P 1'
#
loop_
_entity.id
_entity.type
_entity.pdbx_description
1 polymer ?
#
loop_
_entity_poly.entity_id
_entity_poly.type
_entity_poly.pdbx_seq_one_letter_code
_entity_poly.pdbx_strand_id
1 'polypeptide(L)'
;MNSDIILIDGGVGTSLWEKTDDKVAVWRYNIEKPEIVMELHKEMADAGAKYVLANTFGANRLAMKGTDYTVPQIISRAMELAHNALDGRDVNISLAMGPLTGLLKPFGPIDKEEAYDIYHEMAEAGIAGRPDAVYIQTFLDLEMAKIAAKAVRDVEPDIPLMISLTFTKSSPKKGPRTMMGNSVPDIIEGLRPFDPIGIGLNCSSGPEDALPIIETFSRLSDIPLIFKPNAGKPMMEGGSEIDYDEFAAEVSKAAEYPGVKFIGGCCGANAGYIAALRNKLAL
;
A
#
# COMPACT_ATOMS: atom_id res chain seq x y z
N MET A 1 1.72 -24.30 9.13
CA MET A 1 1.39 -22.95 8.65
C MET A 1 2.27 -21.99 9.43
N ASN A 2 2.81 -20.99 8.78
CA ASN A 2 3.73 -20.03 9.41
C ASN A 2 2.91 -19.17 10.40
N SER A 3 3.15 -19.32 11.71
CA SER A 3 2.42 -18.61 12.77
C SER A 3 2.73 -17.11 12.83
N ASP A 4 3.58 -16.62 11.95
CA ASP A 4 4.13 -15.27 11.98
C ASP A 4 3.53 -14.34 10.90
N ILE A 5 2.47 -14.79 10.21
CA ILE A 5 1.79 -13.98 9.20
C ILE A 5 1.02 -12.85 9.89
N ILE A 6 1.24 -11.64 9.40
CA ILE A 6 0.54 -10.43 9.82
C ILE A 6 -0.41 -10.01 8.70
N LEU A 7 -1.69 -9.93 9.01
CA LEU A 7 -2.70 -9.50 8.06
C LEU A 7 -2.70 -7.97 7.94
N ILE A 8 -2.59 -7.47 6.72
CA ILE A 8 -2.76 -6.05 6.38
C ILE A 8 -4.14 -5.87 5.76
N ASP A 9 -4.64 -4.65 5.76
CA ASP A 9 -5.92 -4.29 5.17
C ASP A 9 -6.04 -4.53 3.65
N GLY A 10 -7.20 -4.17 3.11
CA GLY A 10 -7.53 -4.24 1.69
C GLY A 10 -7.30 -2.95 0.92
N GLY A 11 -8.07 -2.76 -0.15
CA GLY A 11 -8.03 -1.60 -1.03
C GLY A 11 -8.83 -0.43 -0.48
N VAL A 12 -8.23 0.45 0.31
CA VAL A 12 -8.90 1.62 0.92
C VAL A 12 -9.65 2.45 -0.12
N GLY A 13 -8.99 2.82 -1.23
CA GLY A 13 -9.59 3.70 -2.24
C GLY A 13 -10.80 3.07 -2.93
N THR A 14 -10.69 1.83 -3.37
CA THR A 14 -11.80 1.11 -4.03
C THR A 14 -12.96 0.87 -3.08
N SER A 15 -12.69 0.49 -1.83
CA SER A 15 -13.71 0.27 -0.82
C SER A 15 -14.45 1.55 -0.43
N LEU A 16 -13.77 2.71 -0.40
CA LEU A 16 -14.44 4.00 -0.22
C LEU A 16 -15.34 4.34 -1.40
N TRP A 17 -14.90 4.05 -2.63
CA TRP A 17 -15.75 4.25 -3.81
C TRP A 17 -16.97 3.32 -3.87
N GLU A 18 -16.91 2.13 -3.27
CA GLU A 18 -18.07 1.25 -3.14
C GLU A 18 -19.14 1.80 -2.20
N LYS A 19 -18.73 2.62 -1.21
CA LYS A 19 -19.63 3.23 -0.20
C LYS A 19 -20.31 4.52 -0.66
N THR A 20 -20.03 5.00 -1.87
CA THR A 20 -20.58 6.27 -2.37
C THR A 20 -20.66 6.30 -3.90
N ASP A 21 -21.68 6.99 -4.43
CA ASP A 21 -21.84 7.24 -5.88
C ASP A 21 -20.88 8.32 -6.40
N ASP A 22 -20.28 9.11 -5.50
CA ASP A 22 -19.38 10.21 -5.80
C ASP A 22 -17.93 9.70 -5.92
N LYS A 23 -17.44 9.56 -7.14
CA LYS A 23 -16.11 9.02 -7.47
C LYS A 23 -15.02 10.10 -7.52
N VAL A 24 -14.83 10.84 -6.44
CA VAL A 24 -13.77 11.85 -6.33
C VAL A 24 -12.44 11.25 -5.85
N ALA A 25 -11.39 12.07 -5.79
CA ALA A 25 -10.13 11.69 -5.16
C ALA A 25 -10.37 11.31 -3.70
N VAL A 26 -10.02 10.08 -3.32
CA VAL A 26 -10.43 9.46 -2.04
C VAL A 26 -9.97 10.24 -0.81
N TRP A 27 -8.84 10.96 -0.88
CA TRP A 27 -8.36 11.81 0.21
C TRP A 27 -9.32 12.95 0.57
N ARG A 28 -10.21 13.38 -0.36
CA ARG A 28 -11.25 14.39 -0.09
C ARG A 28 -12.27 13.91 0.95
N TYR A 29 -12.55 12.60 0.99
CA TYR A 29 -13.51 12.03 1.94
C TYR A 29 -13.09 12.22 3.40
N ASN A 30 -11.82 12.48 3.69
CA ASN A 30 -11.38 12.82 5.04
C ASN A 30 -12.08 14.08 5.59
N ILE A 31 -12.47 14.99 4.71
CA ILE A 31 -13.20 16.23 5.05
C ILE A 31 -14.69 16.12 4.69
N GLU A 32 -14.98 15.63 3.48
CA GLU A 32 -16.31 15.71 2.90
C GLU A 32 -17.24 14.58 3.38
N LYS A 33 -16.68 13.41 3.72
CA LYS A 33 -17.43 12.22 4.15
C LYS A 33 -16.63 11.43 5.21
N PRO A 34 -16.26 12.04 6.35
CA PRO A 34 -15.39 11.41 7.35
C PRO A 34 -15.99 10.13 7.96
N GLU A 35 -17.32 10.02 8.00
CA GLU A 35 -18.02 8.86 8.54
C GLU A 35 -17.74 7.58 7.75
N ILE A 36 -17.71 7.63 6.40
CA ILE A 36 -17.41 6.44 5.59
C ILE A 36 -15.95 6.01 5.70
N VAL A 37 -15.04 6.97 5.94
CA VAL A 37 -13.61 6.67 6.19
C VAL A 37 -13.45 5.94 7.52
N MET A 38 -14.07 6.45 8.59
CA MET A 38 -14.04 5.80 9.90
C MET A 38 -14.72 4.42 9.89
N GLU A 39 -15.84 4.29 9.19
CA GLU A 39 -16.53 3.01 9.03
C GLU A 39 -15.62 1.98 8.35
N LEU A 40 -14.96 2.36 7.24
CA LEU A 40 -14.04 1.48 6.53
C LEU A 40 -12.88 1.01 7.41
N HIS A 41 -12.27 1.92 8.21
CA HIS A 41 -11.20 1.54 9.11
C HIS A 41 -11.67 0.51 10.16
N LYS A 42 -12.88 0.67 10.71
CA LYS A 42 -13.48 -0.30 11.63
C LYS A 42 -13.72 -1.64 10.95
N GLU A 43 -14.30 -1.65 9.75
CA GLU A 43 -14.54 -2.87 8.98
C GLU A 43 -13.25 -3.65 8.70
N MET A 44 -12.16 -2.97 8.31
CA MET A 44 -10.87 -3.61 8.08
C MET A 44 -10.30 -4.23 9.36
N ALA A 45 -10.39 -3.52 10.49
CA ALA A 45 -9.97 -4.04 11.79
C ALA A 45 -10.84 -5.24 12.24
N ASP A 46 -12.16 -5.16 12.07
CA ASP A 46 -13.10 -6.26 12.41
C ASP A 46 -12.87 -7.49 11.51
N ALA A 47 -12.45 -7.29 10.27
CA ALA A 47 -12.02 -8.36 9.37
C ALA A 47 -10.71 -9.04 9.81
N GLY A 48 -9.97 -8.44 10.74
CA GLY A 48 -8.76 -9.00 11.34
C GLY A 48 -7.45 -8.38 10.87
N ALA A 49 -7.49 -7.27 10.12
CA ALA A 49 -6.28 -6.56 9.74
C ALA A 49 -5.54 -6.07 11.00
N LYS A 50 -4.23 -6.34 11.07
CA LYS A 50 -3.33 -5.85 12.13
C LYS A 50 -2.61 -4.56 11.76
N TYR A 51 -2.60 -4.20 10.48
CA TYR A 51 -2.20 -2.90 9.97
C TYR A 51 -3.33 -2.34 9.11
N VAL A 52 -3.82 -1.17 9.47
CA VAL A 52 -4.84 -0.42 8.73
C VAL A 52 -4.23 0.88 8.21
N LEU A 53 -4.38 1.12 6.92
CA LEU A 53 -3.82 2.29 6.27
C LEU A 53 -4.77 3.49 6.44
N ALA A 54 -4.26 4.59 6.97
CA ALA A 54 -4.97 5.86 6.94
C ALA A 54 -5.22 6.29 5.50
N ASN A 55 -6.32 7.01 5.26
CA ASN A 55 -6.72 7.44 3.91
C ASN A 55 -5.87 8.63 3.41
N THR A 56 -4.56 8.41 3.28
CA THR A 56 -3.56 9.41 2.89
C THR A 56 -2.91 9.15 1.53
N PHE A 57 -3.23 8.01 0.89
CA PHE A 57 -2.71 7.67 -0.43
C PHE A 57 -3.04 8.75 -1.46
N GLY A 58 -2.05 9.28 -2.14
CA GLY A 58 -2.21 10.35 -3.11
C GLY A 58 -2.49 11.74 -2.53
N ALA A 59 -2.47 11.91 -1.20
CA ALA A 59 -2.67 13.20 -0.54
C ALA A 59 -1.41 14.08 -0.63
N ASN A 60 -1.05 14.53 -1.82
CA ASN A 60 0.12 15.35 -2.08
C ASN A 60 -0.23 16.64 -2.83
N ARG A 61 0.65 17.64 -2.76
CA ARG A 61 0.40 18.98 -3.33
C ARG A 61 0.19 19.00 -4.84
N LEU A 62 0.72 18.01 -5.60
CA LEU A 62 0.45 17.92 -7.04
C LEU A 62 -0.98 17.46 -7.30
N ALA A 63 -1.46 16.47 -6.56
CA ALA A 63 -2.84 15.98 -6.66
C ALA A 63 -3.88 17.00 -6.16
N MET A 64 -3.47 17.90 -5.25
CA MET A 64 -4.34 18.94 -4.69
C MET A 64 -4.29 20.27 -5.45
N LYS A 65 -3.48 20.37 -6.50
CA LYS A 65 -3.33 21.61 -7.29
C LYS A 65 -4.69 22.08 -7.83
N GLY A 66 -5.02 23.34 -7.54
CA GLY A 66 -6.30 23.95 -7.95
C GLY A 66 -7.48 23.63 -7.03
N THR A 67 -7.24 23.07 -5.87
CA THR A 67 -8.21 22.93 -4.77
C THR A 67 -7.87 23.86 -3.61
N ASP A 68 -8.80 24.05 -2.68
CA ASP A 68 -8.57 24.82 -1.44
C ASP A 68 -7.97 23.97 -0.31
N TYR A 69 -7.65 22.70 -0.55
CA TYR A 69 -7.08 21.80 0.43
C TYR A 69 -5.56 21.91 0.50
N THR A 70 -5.01 21.69 1.70
CA THR A 70 -3.56 21.60 1.93
C THR A 70 -3.17 20.20 2.37
N VAL A 71 -1.93 19.79 2.08
CA VAL A 71 -1.40 18.48 2.47
C VAL A 71 -1.48 18.23 3.98
N PRO A 72 -1.02 19.17 4.84
CA PRO A 72 -1.13 19.01 6.29
C PRO A 72 -2.57 18.87 6.78
N GLN A 73 -3.51 19.65 6.22
CA GLN A 73 -4.93 19.58 6.59
C GLN A 73 -5.52 18.18 6.32
N ILE A 74 -5.29 17.65 5.11
CA ILE A 74 -5.85 16.36 4.69
C ILE A 74 -5.21 15.20 5.43
N ILE A 75 -3.88 15.20 5.54
CA ILE A 75 -3.15 14.11 6.21
C ILE A 75 -3.43 14.09 7.71
N SER A 76 -3.38 15.24 8.39
CA SER A 76 -3.69 15.31 9.83
C SER A 76 -5.11 14.83 10.10
N ARG A 77 -6.07 15.21 9.25
CA ARG A 77 -7.46 14.76 9.40
C ARG A 77 -7.59 13.25 9.18
N ALA A 78 -6.90 12.69 8.17
CA ALA A 78 -6.90 11.24 7.94
C ALA A 78 -6.36 10.46 9.13
N MET A 79 -5.25 10.93 9.72
CA MET A 79 -4.67 10.31 10.91
C MET A 79 -5.62 10.39 12.11
N GLU A 80 -6.24 11.55 12.35
CA GLU A 80 -7.27 11.72 13.39
C GLU A 80 -8.43 10.74 13.22
N LEU A 81 -8.96 10.59 12.00
CA LEU A 81 -10.05 9.66 11.69
C LEU A 81 -9.64 8.21 11.96
N ALA A 82 -8.42 7.81 11.58
CA ALA A 82 -7.91 6.47 11.83
C ALA A 82 -7.78 6.20 13.33
N HIS A 83 -7.19 7.11 14.11
CA HIS A 83 -7.11 6.97 15.55
C HIS A 83 -8.49 6.90 16.22
N ASN A 84 -9.41 7.76 15.83
CA ASN A 84 -10.78 7.76 16.40
C ASN A 84 -11.55 6.48 16.04
N ALA A 85 -11.33 5.93 14.83
CA ALA A 85 -12.01 4.70 14.41
C ALA A 85 -11.47 3.46 15.12
N LEU A 86 -10.18 3.46 15.46
CA LEU A 86 -9.44 2.29 15.93
C LEU A 86 -9.09 2.36 17.42
N ASP A 87 -9.59 3.38 18.13
CA ASP A 87 -9.33 3.55 19.57
C ASP A 87 -9.70 2.29 20.36
N GLY A 88 -8.81 1.86 21.26
CA GLY A 88 -8.96 0.66 22.08
C GLY A 88 -8.84 -0.68 21.35
N ARG A 89 -8.47 -0.69 20.05
CA ARG A 89 -8.26 -1.90 19.25
C ARG A 89 -6.77 -2.25 19.16
N ASP A 90 -6.46 -3.54 19.11
CA ASP A 90 -5.09 -4.06 18.89
C ASP A 90 -4.76 -4.06 17.38
N VAL A 91 -4.61 -2.86 16.82
CA VAL A 91 -4.36 -2.60 15.40
C VAL A 91 -3.37 -1.46 15.25
N ASN A 92 -2.40 -1.61 14.35
CA ASN A 92 -1.44 -0.58 14.01
C ASN A 92 -1.98 0.32 12.88
N ILE A 93 -1.79 1.62 13.02
CA ILE A 93 -2.17 2.61 12.02
C ILE A 93 -0.96 2.96 11.15
N SER A 94 -1.09 2.84 9.84
CA SER A 94 -0.02 3.16 8.90
C SER A 94 -0.33 4.42 8.09
N LEU A 95 0.63 5.34 8.05
CA LEU A 95 0.62 6.42 7.05
C LEU A 95 0.84 5.82 5.67
N ALA A 96 -0.12 5.94 4.77
CA ALA A 96 -0.01 5.46 3.39
C ALA A 96 0.55 6.55 2.48
N MET A 97 1.65 6.26 1.77
CA MET A 97 2.26 7.14 0.78
C MET A 97 2.28 6.47 -0.58
N GLY A 98 1.63 7.09 -1.57
CA GLY A 98 1.58 6.60 -2.95
C GLY A 98 2.55 7.34 -3.89
N PRO A 99 2.66 6.89 -5.15
CA PRO A 99 3.46 7.59 -6.15
C PRO A 99 2.87 8.97 -6.48
N LEU A 100 3.72 9.89 -6.95
CA LEU A 100 3.28 11.17 -7.47
C LEU A 100 2.58 11.00 -8.82
N THR A 101 1.71 11.94 -9.15
CA THR A 101 1.04 11.99 -10.45
C THR A 101 2.02 12.51 -11.50
N GLY A 102 2.80 11.61 -12.08
CA GLY A 102 3.83 11.89 -13.09
C GLY A 102 5.11 11.12 -12.81
N LEU A 103 5.99 11.09 -13.81
CA LEU A 103 7.28 10.42 -13.72
C LEU A 103 8.39 11.41 -13.40
N LEU A 104 9.48 10.88 -12.85
CA LEU A 104 10.71 11.63 -12.68
C LEU A 104 11.37 11.95 -14.02
N LYS A 105 12.10 13.06 -14.08
CA LYS A 105 12.98 13.36 -15.23
C LYS A 105 13.98 12.21 -15.44
N PRO A 106 14.35 11.88 -16.67
CA PRO A 106 13.95 12.50 -17.94
C PRO A 106 12.63 12.00 -18.56
N PHE A 107 11.93 11.04 -17.91
CA PHE A 107 10.74 10.38 -18.46
C PHE A 107 9.44 11.15 -18.18
N GLY A 108 9.46 12.11 -17.27
CA GLY A 108 8.35 12.97 -16.91
C GLY A 108 8.84 14.37 -16.47
N PRO A 109 7.94 15.20 -15.94
CA PRO A 109 8.27 16.60 -15.61
C PRO A 109 8.91 16.79 -14.24
N ILE A 110 8.87 15.81 -13.33
CA ILE A 110 9.18 15.98 -11.91
C ILE A 110 10.69 15.87 -11.66
N ASP A 111 11.30 16.87 -11.01
CA ASP A 111 12.68 16.79 -10.54
C ASP A 111 12.77 15.93 -9.26
N LYS A 112 13.95 15.34 -9.00
CA LYS A 112 14.18 14.53 -7.79
C LYS A 112 14.05 15.36 -6.51
N GLU A 113 14.52 16.61 -6.53
CA GLU A 113 14.38 17.56 -5.42
C GLU A 113 12.92 17.92 -5.17
N GLU A 114 12.16 18.22 -6.23
CA GLU A 114 10.72 18.48 -6.12
C GLU A 114 9.97 17.26 -5.55
N ALA A 115 10.29 16.05 -6.02
CA ALA A 115 9.70 14.83 -5.49
C ALA A 115 10.03 14.62 -4.00
N TYR A 116 11.29 14.89 -3.61
CA TYR A 116 11.72 14.80 -2.22
C TYR A 116 10.94 15.79 -1.34
N ASP A 117 10.83 17.06 -1.74
CA ASP A 117 10.10 18.09 -0.98
C ASP A 117 8.63 17.73 -0.80
N ILE A 118 8.01 17.10 -1.82
CA ILE A 118 6.61 16.65 -1.73
C ILE A 118 6.48 15.50 -0.72
N TYR A 119 7.36 14.50 -0.78
CA TYR A 119 7.31 13.37 0.14
C TYR A 119 7.69 13.77 1.56
N HIS A 120 8.61 14.73 1.72
CA HIS A 120 8.99 15.27 3.02
C HIS A 120 7.81 15.98 3.69
N GLU A 121 7.08 16.83 2.94
CA GLU A 121 5.85 17.47 3.42
C GLU A 121 4.78 16.43 3.86
N MET A 122 4.60 15.36 3.08
CA MET A 122 3.68 14.28 3.44
C MET A 122 4.14 13.54 4.71
N ALA A 123 5.44 13.26 4.82
CA ALA A 123 6.02 12.56 5.97
C ALA A 123 5.90 13.41 7.24
N GLU A 124 6.26 14.71 7.21
CA GLU A 124 6.11 15.61 8.35
C GLU A 124 4.67 15.66 8.85
N ALA A 125 3.71 15.87 7.94
CA ALA A 125 2.31 15.95 8.30
C ALA A 125 1.77 14.63 8.86
N GLY A 126 2.19 13.49 8.29
CA GLY A 126 1.72 12.17 8.69
C GLY A 126 2.34 11.69 10.00
N ILE A 127 3.65 11.86 10.17
CA ILE A 127 4.39 11.45 11.37
C ILE A 127 3.96 12.27 12.59
N ALA A 128 3.64 13.56 12.41
CA ALA A 128 3.03 14.38 13.47
C ALA A 128 1.71 13.78 13.98
N GLY A 129 0.98 13.03 13.15
CA GLY A 129 -0.22 12.27 13.52
C GLY A 129 0.06 10.95 14.24
N ARG A 130 1.32 10.63 14.54
CA ARG A 130 1.77 9.44 15.30
C ARG A 130 1.27 8.11 14.73
N PRO A 131 1.61 7.77 13.48
CA PRO A 131 1.39 6.43 12.96
C PRO A 131 2.32 5.40 13.63
N ASP A 132 1.91 4.14 13.65
CA ASP A 132 2.76 3.03 14.11
C ASP A 132 3.75 2.58 13.03
N ALA A 133 3.47 2.90 11.76
CA ALA A 133 4.33 2.62 10.61
C ALA A 133 4.05 3.58 9.46
N VAL A 134 4.99 3.63 8.51
CA VAL A 134 4.77 4.25 7.20
C VAL A 134 4.73 3.15 6.13
N TYR A 135 3.77 3.20 5.22
CA TYR A 135 3.68 2.29 4.10
C TYR A 135 3.76 3.03 2.76
N ILE A 136 4.93 2.96 2.13
CA ILE A 136 5.20 3.42 0.77
C ILE A 136 4.72 2.32 -0.18
N GLN A 137 3.66 2.57 -0.98
CA GLN A 137 3.01 1.52 -1.75
C GLN A 137 2.66 1.93 -3.19
N THR A 138 2.54 0.93 -4.07
CA THR A 138 2.09 1.09 -5.47
C THR A 138 3.09 1.86 -6.35
N PHE A 139 4.35 1.88 -5.99
CA PHE A 139 5.36 2.58 -6.78
C PHE A 139 5.72 1.79 -8.04
N LEU A 140 5.76 2.50 -9.17
CA LEU A 140 6.12 1.96 -10.48
C LEU A 140 7.61 2.16 -10.80
N ASP A 141 8.27 3.01 -10.00
CA ASP A 141 9.65 3.45 -10.15
C ASP A 141 10.40 3.31 -8.83
N LEU A 142 11.49 2.54 -8.84
CA LEU A 142 12.35 2.35 -7.66
C LEU A 142 13.00 3.66 -7.21
N GLU A 143 13.41 4.53 -8.13
CA GLU A 143 14.03 5.81 -7.74
C GLU A 143 13.04 6.71 -7.00
N MET A 144 11.80 6.76 -7.44
CA MET A 144 10.76 7.51 -6.73
C MET A 144 10.49 6.90 -5.35
N ALA A 145 10.45 5.56 -5.22
CA ALA A 145 10.30 4.89 -3.94
C ALA A 145 11.46 5.18 -2.97
N LYS A 146 12.69 5.24 -3.47
CA LYS A 146 13.87 5.61 -2.68
C LYS A 146 13.82 7.06 -2.19
N ILE A 147 13.34 7.98 -3.03
CA ILE A 147 13.15 9.39 -2.64
C ILE A 147 12.12 9.49 -1.52
N ALA A 148 10.99 8.79 -1.64
CA ALA A 148 9.97 8.76 -0.59
C ALA A 148 10.50 8.14 0.71
N ALA A 149 11.24 7.02 0.63
CA ALA A 149 11.86 6.37 1.79
C ALA A 149 12.89 7.28 2.48
N LYS A 150 13.71 8.00 1.69
CA LYS A 150 14.65 8.99 2.23
C LYS A 150 13.92 10.11 2.98
N ALA A 151 12.87 10.67 2.40
CA ALA A 151 12.08 11.70 3.02
C ALA A 151 11.48 11.27 4.37
N VAL A 152 10.97 10.03 4.45
CA VAL A 152 10.49 9.44 5.71
C VAL A 152 11.61 9.31 6.74
N ARG A 153 12.78 8.77 6.35
CA ARG A 153 13.93 8.58 7.24
C ARG A 153 14.53 9.89 7.74
N ASP A 154 14.48 10.94 6.94
CA ASP A 154 14.96 12.28 7.35
C ASP A 154 14.02 12.92 8.41
N VAL A 155 12.72 12.58 8.39
CA VAL A 155 11.75 13.08 9.39
C VAL A 155 11.75 12.22 10.66
N GLU A 156 11.71 10.88 10.51
CA GLU A 156 11.70 9.93 11.62
C GLU A 156 12.55 8.70 11.27
N PRO A 157 13.81 8.67 11.73
CA PRO A 157 14.77 7.65 11.35
C PRO A 157 14.36 6.23 11.74
N ASP A 158 13.66 6.07 12.85
CA ASP A 158 13.40 4.77 13.46
C ASP A 158 11.97 4.25 13.21
N ILE A 159 11.11 5.00 12.51
CA ILE A 159 9.73 4.57 12.26
C ILE A 159 9.70 3.28 11.44
N PRO A 160 8.89 2.26 11.83
CA PRO A 160 8.70 1.07 11.00
C PRO A 160 8.28 1.43 9.58
N LEU A 161 9.05 0.98 8.58
CA LEU A 161 8.85 1.33 7.18
C LEU A 161 8.56 0.09 6.33
N MET A 162 7.41 0.08 5.66
CA MET A 162 7.01 -0.92 4.67
C MET A 162 7.09 -0.31 3.28
N ILE A 163 7.59 -1.09 2.29
CA ILE A 163 7.71 -0.59 0.91
C ILE A 163 7.29 -1.66 -0.08
N SER A 164 6.32 -1.35 -0.95
CA SER A 164 5.92 -2.25 -2.03
C SER A 164 5.82 -1.53 -3.38
N LEU A 165 6.19 -2.26 -4.42
CA LEU A 165 6.15 -1.77 -5.78
C LEU A 165 5.08 -2.52 -6.60
N THR A 166 4.68 -1.92 -7.70
CA THR A 166 3.75 -2.52 -8.67
C THR A 166 4.53 -3.03 -9.88
N PHE A 167 4.24 -4.27 -10.25
CA PHE A 167 4.87 -4.95 -11.37
C PHE A 167 3.94 -5.00 -12.57
N THR A 168 4.52 -4.93 -13.76
CA THR A 168 3.82 -5.20 -15.01
C THR A 168 3.88 -6.69 -15.34
N LYS A 169 2.97 -7.17 -16.20
CA LYS A 169 3.04 -8.56 -16.67
C LYS A 169 4.44 -8.87 -17.20
N SER A 170 5.08 -9.85 -16.58
CA SER A 170 6.45 -10.22 -16.91
C SER A 170 6.52 -11.00 -18.23
N SER A 171 7.52 -10.68 -19.03
CA SER A 171 7.93 -11.59 -20.10
C SER A 171 8.61 -12.81 -19.47
N PRO A 172 8.26 -14.06 -19.85
CA PRO A 172 8.89 -15.26 -19.32
C PRO A 172 10.42 -15.26 -19.39
N LYS A 173 10.98 -14.51 -20.35
CA LYS A 173 12.44 -14.42 -20.57
C LYS A 173 13.14 -13.40 -19.66
N LYS A 174 12.44 -12.38 -19.15
CA LYS A 174 13.05 -11.26 -18.42
C LYS A 174 12.74 -11.26 -16.93
N GLY A 175 11.86 -12.12 -16.47
CA GLY A 175 11.36 -12.14 -15.08
C GLY A 175 10.51 -10.92 -14.72
N PRO A 176 10.04 -10.85 -13.46
CA PRO A 176 9.19 -9.75 -12.98
C PRO A 176 9.94 -8.41 -13.00
N ARG A 177 9.24 -7.35 -13.50
CA ARG A 177 9.77 -5.99 -13.53
C ARG A 177 8.69 -4.97 -13.25
N THR A 178 9.08 -3.85 -12.66
CA THR A 178 8.22 -2.66 -12.58
C THR A 178 8.03 -2.04 -13.96
N MET A 179 7.14 -1.08 -14.09
CA MET A 179 6.94 -0.33 -15.33
C MET A 179 8.23 0.37 -15.80
N MET A 180 9.06 0.84 -14.87
CA MET A 180 10.36 1.46 -15.17
C MET A 180 11.49 0.45 -15.40
N GLY A 181 11.17 -0.85 -15.40
CA GLY A 181 12.10 -1.92 -15.75
C GLY A 181 12.94 -2.46 -14.58
N ASN A 182 12.71 -1.99 -13.35
CA ASN A 182 13.44 -2.48 -12.18
C ASN A 182 13.10 -3.94 -11.89
N SER A 183 14.12 -4.76 -11.70
CA SER A 183 14.01 -6.17 -11.34
C SER A 183 13.87 -6.36 -9.81
N VAL A 184 13.50 -7.57 -9.39
CA VAL A 184 13.44 -7.92 -7.96
C VAL A 184 14.80 -7.71 -7.26
N PRO A 185 15.96 -8.14 -7.81
CA PRO A 185 17.26 -7.80 -7.22
C PRO A 185 17.51 -6.30 -7.09
N ASP A 186 17.20 -5.49 -8.12
CA ASP A 186 17.38 -4.03 -8.07
C ASP A 186 16.58 -3.43 -6.89
N ILE A 187 15.36 -3.93 -6.67
CA ILE A 187 14.47 -3.46 -5.60
C ILE A 187 15.03 -3.84 -4.22
N ILE A 188 15.45 -5.09 -4.04
CA ILE A 188 16.02 -5.55 -2.76
C ILE A 188 17.26 -4.71 -2.40
N GLU A 189 18.21 -4.58 -3.33
CA GLU A 189 19.44 -3.81 -3.11
C GLU A 189 19.14 -2.31 -2.90
N GLY A 190 18.26 -1.74 -3.71
CA GLY A 190 17.94 -0.31 -3.66
C GLY A 190 17.18 0.12 -2.41
N LEU A 191 16.38 -0.78 -1.81
CA LEU A 191 15.59 -0.47 -0.61
C LEU A 191 16.28 -0.88 0.71
N ARG A 192 17.25 -1.80 0.69
CA ARG A 192 17.99 -2.24 1.87
C ARG A 192 18.57 -1.10 2.71
N PRO A 193 19.15 -0.02 2.14
CA PRO A 193 19.71 1.09 2.93
C PRO A 193 18.70 1.83 3.81
N PHE A 194 17.40 1.65 3.57
CA PHE A 194 16.33 2.29 4.35
C PHE A 194 15.82 1.40 5.49
N ASP A 195 16.43 0.26 5.73
CA ASP A 195 16.06 -0.69 6.79
C ASP A 195 14.55 -0.92 6.93
N PRO A 196 13.87 -1.39 5.85
CA PRO A 196 12.44 -1.62 5.89
C PRO A 196 12.09 -2.88 6.68
N ILE A 197 11.00 -2.84 7.45
CA ILE A 197 10.44 -4.02 8.13
C ILE A 197 9.77 -5.00 7.18
N GLY A 198 9.56 -4.59 5.93
CA GLY A 198 9.02 -5.42 4.85
C GLY A 198 9.11 -4.74 3.49
N ILE A 199 9.42 -5.55 2.46
CA ILE A 199 9.41 -5.14 1.05
C ILE A 199 8.57 -6.13 0.22
N GLY A 200 8.09 -5.72 -0.94
CA GLY A 200 7.37 -6.66 -1.80
C GLY A 200 6.53 -6.00 -2.88
N LEU A 201 5.34 -6.53 -3.08
CA LEU A 201 4.46 -6.06 -4.15
C LEU A 201 3.03 -5.80 -3.68
N ASN A 202 2.40 -4.84 -4.33
CA ASN A 202 0.96 -4.63 -4.25
C ASN A 202 0.40 -4.18 -5.61
N CYS A 203 -0.90 -4.28 -5.78
CA CYS A 203 -1.65 -3.73 -6.92
C CYS A 203 -1.30 -4.28 -8.31
N SER A 204 -0.29 -5.08 -8.49
CA SER A 204 0.25 -5.51 -9.80
C SER A 204 -0.80 -6.20 -10.69
N SER A 205 -1.53 -7.17 -10.15
CA SER A 205 -2.53 -7.99 -10.82
C SER A 205 -3.30 -8.82 -9.79
N GLY A 206 -4.14 -9.76 -10.24
CA GLY A 206 -4.73 -10.77 -9.37
C GLY A 206 -3.69 -11.73 -8.78
N PRO A 207 -4.10 -12.56 -7.80
CA PRO A 207 -3.18 -13.42 -7.05
C PRO A 207 -2.37 -14.37 -7.92
N GLU A 208 -2.99 -14.98 -8.93
CA GLU A 208 -2.35 -15.94 -9.84
C GLU A 208 -1.11 -15.35 -10.55
N ASP A 209 -1.27 -14.15 -11.12
CA ASP A 209 -0.16 -13.44 -11.80
C ASP A 209 0.88 -12.89 -10.81
N ALA A 210 0.48 -12.60 -9.56
CA ALA A 210 1.32 -12.01 -8.53
C ALA A 210 2.19 -13.03 -7.76
N LEU A 211 1.72 -14.29 -7.61
CA LEU A 211 2.43 -15.35 -6.90
C LEU A 211 3.85 -15.62 -7.44
N PRO A 212 4.10 -15.71 -8.75
CA PRO A 212 5.47 -15.90 -9.25
C PRO A 212 6.43 -14.74 -8.91
N ILE A 213 5.89 -13.55 -8.69
CA ILE A 213 6.68 -12.37 -8.32
C ILE A 213 7.15 -12.52 -6.87
N ILE A 214 6.23 -12.82 -5.94
CA ILE A 214 6.59 -12.98 -4.53
C ILE A 214 7.48 -14.23 -4.31
N GLU A 215 7.29 -15.28 -5.08
CA GLU A 215 8.21 -16.43 -5.11
C GLU A 215 9.63 -15.99 -5.46
N THR A 216 9.78 -15.09 -6.44
CA THR A 216 11.10 -14.56 -6.82
C THR A 216 11.73 -13.75 -5.68
N PHE A 217 10.95 -12.91 -4.99
CA PHE A 217 11.41 -12.20 -3.78
C PHE A 217 11.84 -13.18 -2.69
N SER A 218 11.04 -14.22 -2.43
CA SER A 218 11.31 -15.22 -1.39
C SER A 218 12.63 -15.95 -1.56
N ARG A 219 13.05 -16.15 -2.81
CA ARG A 219 14.35 -16.81 -3.11
C ARG A 219 15.55 -15.89 -2.96
N LEU A 220 15.36 -14.57 -2.99
CA LEU A 220 16.44 -13.59 -3.12
C LEU A 220 16.57 -12.64 -1.92
N SER A 221 15.52 -12.49 -1.12
CA SER A 221 15.46 -11.53 -0.01
C SER A 221 15.58 -12.19 1.35
N ASP A 222 16.35 -11.58 2.23
CA ASP A 222 16.36 -11.81 3.68
C ASP A 222 15.50 -10.79 4.45
N ILE A 223 15.00 -9.76 3.77
CA ILE A 223 14.05 -8.79 4.32
C ILE A 223 12.66 -9.42 4.30
N PRO A 224 11.83 -9.28 5.36
CA PRO A 224 10.46 -9.79 5.37
C PRO A 224 9.63 -9.29 4.18
N LEU A 225 8.72 -10.13 3.68
CA LEU A 225 8.04 -9.88 2.42
C LEU A 225 6.58 -9.47 2.61
N ILE A 226 6.12 -8.59 1.70
CA ILE A 226 4.76 -8.07 1.62
C ILE A 226 4.08 -8.59 0.36
N PHE A 227 2.87 -9.14 0.50
CA PHE A 227 2.05 -9.62 -0.61
C PHE A 227 0.63 -9.07 -0.52
N LYS A 228 0.29 -8.11 -1.38
CA LYS A 228 -1.05 -7.47 -1.44
C LYS A 228 -1.58 -7.40 -2.89
N PRO A 229 -2.00 -8.50 -3.49
CA PRO A 229 -2.55 -8.51 -4.86
C PRO A 229 -3.94 -7.87 -4.92
N ASN A 230 -4.40 -7.56 -6.14
CA ASN A 230 -5.77 -7.13 -6.39
C ASN A 230 -6.76 -8.29 -6.22
N ALA A 231 -8.02 -7.98 -5.88
CA ALA A 231 -9.11 -8.94 -5.95
C ALA A 231 -9.61 -9.06 -7.39
N GLY A 232 -8.90 -9.85 -8.19
CA GLY A 232 -9.16 -10.01 -9.62
C GLY A 232 -8.35 -9.05 -10.50
N LYS A 233 -8.79 -8.88 -11.76
CA LYS A 233 -8.16 -7.95 -12.71
C LYS A 233 -8.64 -6.53 -12.45
N PRO A 234 -7.81 -5.49 -12.71
CA PRO A 234 -8.26 -4.11 -12.60
C PRO A 234 -9.52 -3.87 -13.44
N MET A 235 -10.52 -3.20 -12.86
CA MET A 235 -11.80 -2.87 -13.54
C MET A 235 -11.60 -2.14 -14.87
N MET A 236 -10.53 -1.35 -15.04
CA MET A 236 -10.19 -0.65 -16.28
C MET A 236 -9.80 -1.58 -17.44
N GLU A 237 -9.53 -2.86 -17.17
CA GLU A 237 -9.16 -3.86 -18.18
C GLU A 237 -10.29 -4.86 -18.49
N GLY A 238 -11.52 -4.57 -18.07
CA GLY A 238 -12.67 -5.47 -18.26
C GLY A 238 -12.56 -6.77 -17.47
N GLY A 239 -11.89 -6.71 -16.30
CA GLY A 239 -11.64 -7.87 -15.46
C GLY A 239 -12.85 -8.35 -14.69
N SER A 240 -12.90 -9.66 -14.42
CA SER A 240 -13.82 -10.26 -13.46
C SER A 240 -13.24 -10.14 -12.06
N GLU A 241 -14.08 -9.78 -11.09
CA GLU A 241 -13.79 -9.97 -9.69
C GLU A 241 -13.74 -11.49 -9.40
N ILE A 242 -12.75 -11.91 -8.62
CA ILE A 242 -12.76 -13.26 -8.03
C ILE A 242 -13.57 -13.21 -6.74
N ASP A 243 -14.21 -14.31 -6.37
CA ASP A 243 -14.96 -14.35 -5.11
C ASP A 243 -14.03 -14.41 -3.88
N TYR A 244 -14.61 -14.24 -2.68
CA TYR A 244 -13.87 -14.19 -1.42
C TYR A 244 -13.08 -15.48 -1.15
N ASP A 245 -13.66 -16.63 -1.42
CA ASP A 245 -13.06 -17.93 -1.14
C ASP A 245 -11.93 -18.25 -2.12
N GLU A 246 -12.12 -17.94 -3.40
CA GLU A 246 -11.09 -18.06 -4.44
C GLU A 246 -9.90 -17.14 -4.14
N PHE A 247 -10.17 -15.86 -3.83
CA PHE A 247 -9.11 -14.92 -3.42
C PHE A 247 -8.32 -15.44 -2.22
N ALA A 248 -9.03 -15.87 -1.16
CA ALA A 248 -8.39 -16.38 0.05
C ALA A 248 -7.58 -17.64 -0.23
N ALA A 249 -8.07 -18.55 -1.08
CA ALA A 249 -7.38 -19.77 -1.48
C ALA A 249 -6.08 -19.46 -2.25
N GLU A 250 -6.14 -18.52 -3.19
CA GLU A 250 -4.97 -18.15 -3.99
C GLU A 250 -3.96 -17.34 -3.18
N VAL A 251 -4.40 -16.30 -2.44
CA VAL A 251 -3.51 -15.43 -1.69
C VAL A 251 -2.83 -16.17 -0.54
N SER A 252 -3.51 -17.11 0.11
CA SER A 252 -2.93 -17.89 1.22
C SER A 252 -1.73 -18.76 0.81
N LYS A 253 -1.60 -19.11 -0.48
CA LYS A 253 -0.42 -19.83 -1.00
C LYS A 253 0.87 -19.05 -0.78
N ALA A 254 0.80 -17.71 -0.72
CA ALA A 254 1.97 -16.88 -0.45
C ALA A 254 2.56 -17.15 0.94
N ALA A 255 1.76 -17.57 1.92
CA ALA A 255 2.24 -17.92 3.26
C ALA A 255 3.16 -19.15 3.29
N GLU A 256 3.22 -19.93 2.21
CA GLU A 256 4.12 -21.10 2.06
C GLU A 256 5.54 -20.66 1.65
N TYR A 257 5.71 -19.46 1.10
CA TYR A 257 7.02 -18.97 0.68
C TYR A 257 7.80 -18.41 1.87
N PRO A 258 9.08 -18.84 2.05
CA PRO A 258 9.94 -18.30 3.09
C PRO A 258 10.04 -16.77 3.05
N GLY A 259 10.02 -16.14 4.22
CA GLY A 259 10.14 -14.68 4.34
C GLY A 259 8.85 -13.90 4.15
N VAL A 260 7.78 -14.49 3.60
CA VAL A 260 6.48 -13.82 3.56
C VAL A 260 5.95 -13.65 4.97
N LYS A 261 5.72 -12.39 5.34
CA LYS A 261 5.27 -11.99 6.69
C LYS A 261 4.00 -11.17 6.65
N PHE A 262 3.85 -10.30 5.66
CA PHE A 262 2.71 -9.38 5.56
C PHE A 262 1.84 -9.76 4.37
N ILE A 263 0.58 -10.09 4.62
CA ILE A 263 -0.38 -10.49 3.59
C ILE A 263 -1.64 -9.64 3.70
N GLY A 264 -2.19 -9.22 2.57
CA GLY A 264 -3.45 -8.46 2.49
C GLY A 264 -4.02 -8.42 1.08
N GLY A 265 -4.87 -7.44 0.83
CA GLY A 265 -5.42 -7.18 -0.49
C GLY A 265 -5.14 -5.76 -0.98
N CYS A 266 -5.28 -5.52 -2.28
CA CYS A 266 -5.21 -4.20 -2.87
C CYS A 266 -6.52 -3.86 -3.59
N CYS A 267 -6.51 -3.26 -4.76
CA CYS A 267 -7.72 -2.83 -5.46
C CYS A 267 -8.78 -3.95 -5.56
N GLY A 268 -10.03 -3.61 -5.25
CA GLY A 268 -11.16 -4.53 -5.20
C GLY A 268 -11.27 -5.38 -3.94
N ALA A 269 -10.22 -5.48 -3.12
CA ALA A 269 -10.26 -6.27 -1.90
C ALA A 269 -10.83 -5.45 -0.72
N ASN A 270 -12.13 -5.53 -0.49
CA ASN A 270 -12.81 -4.94 0.68
C ASN A 270 -12.64 -5.81 1.95
N ALA A 271 -13.29 -5.43 3.05
CA ALA A 271 -13.19 -6.12 4.32
C ALA A 271 -13.65 -7.61 4.26
N GLY A 272 -14.57 -7.96 3.37
CA GLY A 272 -15.00 -9.34 3.15
C GLY A 272 -13.87 -10.24 2.68
N TYR A 273 -13.03 -9.76 1.76
CA TYR A 273 -11.83 -10.48 1.29
C TYR A 273 -10.80 -10.67 2.40
N ILE A 274 -10.61 -9.66 3.25
CA ILE A 274 -9.68 -9.75 4.38
C ILE A 274 -10.18 -10.75 5.42
N ALA A 275 -11.49 -10.76 5.72
CA ALA A 275 -12.09 -11.74 6.63
C ALA A 275 -11.97 -13.18 6.10
N ALA A 276 -12.20 -13.41 4.80
CA ALA A 276 -12.03 -14.72 4.17
C ALA A 276 -10.56 -15.17 4.25
N LEU A 277 -9.63 -14.25 3.98
CA LEU A 277 -8.19 -14.52 4.06
C LEU A 277 -7.74 -14.85 5.48
N ARG A 278 -8.24 -14.11 6.51
CA ARG A 278 -8.00 -14.42 7.93
C ARG A 278 -8.44 -15.85 8.26
N ASN A 279 -9.67 -16.21 7.87
CA ASN A 279 -10.21 -17.54 8.13
C ASN A 279 -9.38 -18.64 7.44
N LYS A 280 -8.95 -18.40 6.20
CA LYS A 280 -8.14 -19.35 5.42
C LYS A 280 -6.76 -19.55 6.03
N LEU A 281 -6.14 -18.49 6.56
CA LEU A 281 -4.83 -18.53 7.23
C LEU A 281 -4.91 -18.99 8.69
N ALA A 282 -6.12 -19.12 9.25
CA ALA A 282 -6.39 -19.49 10.65
C ALA A 282 -5.73 -18.50 11.66
N LEU A 283 -5.87 -17.20 11.40
CA LEU A 283 -5.35 -16.09 12.21
C LEU A 283 -6.39 -15.51 13.18
#